data_a1e0134434951527286bbade00c06861
#
_entry.id   a1e0134434951527286bbade00c06861
#
_cell.length_a   1.000
_cell.length_b   1.000
_cell.length_c   1.000
_cell.angle_alpha   90.00
_cell.angle_beta   90.00
_cell.angle_gamma   90.00
#
_symmetry.space_group_name_H-M   'P 1'
#
loop_
_entity.id
_entity.type
_entity.pdbx_description
1 polymer ?
#
loop_
_entity_poly.entity_id
_entity_poly.type
_entity_poly.pdbx_seq_one_letter_code
_entity_poly.pdbx_strand_id
1 'polypeptide(L)'
;MNKLIMMPLLCSSFLFLLACGSNKTNSKTLEQEVAQANTQKTISQSYRVETIAQFNEPWAITSLPDQRLLITERKGQLKLFDPKTKSIVNVSAVPAVSYGGQGGLGDVILHPDFQNNHWLYLSYASKGQDGYGAEISRAKLDLSNPAQPKLTDLKTIWQQVPKVSGQGHYGHRMMFGPDGKLWVSSGERQKFDPAQDMQSNLGKVLRLNDDATPVKDNPFIQQGGVTAQIWSLGHRNPLGMAFDPQGQLWVVEMGPKGGDELNRIVKGENYGYPIVSNGDHYSGLPIPDHHTHPEFKAPEIDWTPVISPSSLMIYTGNQFPLWQQKALIGGLSSEAIIVVDLNAKPVREVQRLDMKQRIRGLHQAQDGSIWVIEDGPKAKLLKLSAK
;
A
#
# COMPACT_ATOMS: atom_id res chain seq x y z
N MET A 1 9.61 20.59 -77.66
CA MET A 1 10.31 20.04 -78.84
C MET A 1 11.11 18.85 -78.42
N ASN A 2 10.67 17.68 -78.97
CA ASN A 2 11.47 16.50 -79.39
C ASN A 2 12.21 15.71 -78.30
N LYS A 3 12.08 14.46 -78.19
CA LYS A 3 11.60 13.17 -78.80
C LYS A 3 12.31 12.12 -77.98
N LEU A 4 11.61 11.23 -77.32
CA LEU A 4 11.38 9.80 -77.63
C LEU A 4 12.54 9.12 -78.43
N ILE A 5 13.13 8.09 -77.86
CA ILE A 5 13.46 6.82 -78.48
C ILE A 5 13.44 5.68 -77.50
N MET A 6 12.76 4.62 -77.92
CA MET A 6 12.46 3.31 -77.26
C MET A 6 13.45 2.21 -77.74
N MET A 7 13.63 1.21 -76.85
CA MET A 7 13.76 -0.25 -77.12
C MET A 7 15.14 -0.84 -77.53
N PRO A 8 15.34 -2.19 -77.52
CA PRO A 8 14.84 -3.21 -76.56
C PRO A 8 15.87 -4.33 -76.11
N LEU A 9 15.41 -5.19 -75.22
CA LEU A 9 15.64 -6.64 -75.08
C LEU A 9 17.05 -7.23 -75.06
N LEU A 10 17.36 -8.04 -74.04
CA LEU A 10 17.43 -9.51 -74.20
C LEU A 10 17.44 -10.23 -72.81
N CYS A 11 16.62 -11.27 -72.79
CA CYS A 11 16.50 -12.30 -71.73
C CYS A 11 17.80 -13.07 -71.49
N SER A 12 18.05 -13.41 -70.20
CA SER A 12 18.71 -14.70 -69.91
C SER A 12 18.20 -15.19 -68.54
N SER A 13 17.51 -16.27 -68.61
CA SER A 13 16.96 -17.02 -67.49
C SER A 13 18.05 -17.80 -66.78
N PHE A 14 18.21 -17.60 -65.45
CA PHE A 14 18.86 -18.57 -64.58
C PHE A 14 17.88 -18.95 -63.46
N LEU A 15 17.36 -20.18 -63.54
CA LEU A 15 16.67 -20.85 -62.47
C LEU A 15 17.66 -21.15 -61.36
N PHE A 16 17.47 -20.58 -60.15
CA PHE A 16 17.99 -21.11 -58.94
C PHE A 16 16.82 -21.63 -58.08
N LEU A 17 16.73 -22.95 -58.01
CA LEU A 17 15.92 -23.65 -57.00
C LEU A 17 16.53 -23.43 -55.64
N LEU A 18 15.92 -22.60 -54.80
CA LEU A 18 16.18 -22.55 -53.38
C LEU A 18 15.03 -23.29 -52.65
N ALA A 19 15.39 -24.41 -52.08
CA ALA A 19 14.54 -25.21 -51.22
C ALA A 19 14.11 -24.41 -50.02
N CYS A 20 12.82 -24.14 -49.88
CA CYS A 20 12.20 -23.70 -48.62
C CYS A 20 12.15 -24.88 -47.64
N GLY A 21 13.17 -24.97 -46.79
CA GLY A 21 13.10 -25.73 -45.54
C GLY A 21 12.24 -24.98 -44.54
N SER A 22 11.03 -25.47 -44.30
CA SER A 22 10.12 -24.91 -43.31
C SER A 22 10.63 -25.16 -41.88
N ASN A 23 11.22 -24.15 -41.24
CA ASN A 23 11.44 -24.14 -39.78
C ASN A 23 10.13 -23.96 -39.02
N LYS A 24 9.33 -25.03 -38.94
CA LYS A 24 8.13 -25.12 -38.09
C LYS A 24 8.40 -25.69 -36.69
N THR A 25 9.65 -25.89 -36.31
CA THR A 25 10.01 -26.57 -35.04
C THR A 25 10.35 -25.62 -33.89
N ASN A 26 10.54 -24.31 -34.10
CA ASN A 26 10.97 -23.42 -33.03
C ASN A 26 9.82 -22.60 -32.35
N SER A 27 8.63 -22.51 -32.98
CA SER A 27 7.52 -21.79 -32.31
C SER A 27 6.81 -22.62 -31.26
N LYS A 28 6.66 -23.95 -31.50
CA LYS A 28 6.03 -24.85 -30.52
C LYS A 28 6.87 -25.11 -29.29
N THR A 29 8.20 -25.06 -29.38
CA THR A 29 9.11 -25.23 -28.23
C THR A 29 9.12 -23.97 -27.36
N LEU A 30 9.10 -22.76 -27.95
CA LEU A 30 9.00 -21.51 -27.21
C LEU A 30 7.63 -21.35 -26.53
N GLU A 31 6.53 -21.70 -27.20
CA GLU A 31 5.20 -21.71 -26.59
C GLU A 31 5.06 -22.76 -25.48
N GLN A 32 5.71 -23.90 -25.59
CA GLN A 32 5.75 -24.91 -24.54
C GLN A 32 6.70 -24.53 -23.39
N GLU A 33 7.80 -23.87 -23.63
CA GLU A 33 8.68 -23.33 -22.58
C GLU A 33 8.04 -22.13 -21.85
N VAL A 34 7.32 -21.25 -22.56
CA VAL A 34 6.53 -20.18 -21.95
C VAL A 34 5.32 -20.75 -21.20
N ALA A 35 4.67 -21.80 -21.70
CA ALA A 35 3.60 -22.47 -20.98
C ALA A 35 4.09 -23.28 -19.77
N GLN A 36 5.32 -23.82 -19.80
CA GLN A 36 5.95 -24.50 -18.66
C GLN A 36 6.52 -23.53 -17.63
N ALA A 37 6.99 -22.33 -18.03
CA ALA A 37 7.42 -21.27 -17.12
C ALA A 37 6.24 -20.65 -16.35
N ASN A 38 5.01 -20.76 -16.88
CA ASN A 38 3.79 -20.25 -16.28
C ASN A 38 3.01 -21.26 -15.40
N THR A 39 3.57 -22.42 -15.07
CA THR A 39 3.05 -23.22 -13.95
C THR A 39 3.47 -22.54 -12.63
N GLN A 40 2.88 -21.38 -12.35
CA GLN A 40 2.93 -20.74 -11.05
C GLN A 40 2.58 -21.79 -10.00
N LYS A 41 3.56 -22.16 -9.17
CA LYS A 41 3.31 -23.05 -8.03
C LYS A 41 2.39 -22.29 -7.05
N THR A 42 1.09 -22.36 -7.29
CA THR A 42 0.06 -21.83 -6.40
C THR A 42 0.15 -22.59 -5.10
N ILE A 43 0.30 -21.87 -3.99
CA ILE A 43 0.17 -22.46 -2.66
C ILE A 43 -1.31 -22.48 -2.27
N SER A 44 -1.71 -23.42 -1.45
CA SER A 44 -3.06 -23.47 -0.90
C SER A 44 -2.98 -23.70 0.60
N GLN A 45 -3.00 -22.61 1.37
CA GLN A 45 -3.11 -22.65 2.82
C GLN A 45 -4.57 -22.76 3.21
N SER A 46 -4.93 -23.82 3.94
CA SER A 46 -6.29 -23.97 4.47
C SER A 46 -6.50 -23.07 5.68
N TYR A 47 -7.69 -22.50 5.79
CA TYR A 47 -8.08 -21.59 6.87
C TYR A 47 -9.57 -21.69 7.15
N ARG A 48 -9.97 -21.22 8.34
CA ARG A 48 -11.35 -21.01 8.74
C ARG A 48 -11.57 -19.51 8.94
N VAL A 49 -12.73 -19.02 8.52
CA VAL A 49 -13.16 -17.63 8.69
C VAL A 49 -14.33 -17.59 9.67
N GLU A 50 -14.21 -16.76 10.70
CA GLU A 50 -15.27 -16.50 11.66
C GLU A 50 -15.63 -15.01 11.68
N THR A 51 -16.92 -14.68 11.63
CA THR A 51 -17.41 -13.32 11.83
C THR A 51 -17.50 -13.04 13.33
N ILE A 52 -16.78 -12.02 13.79
CA ILE A 52 -16.63 -11.73 15.23
C ILE A 52 -17.50 -10.55 15.66
N ALA A 53 -17.54 -9.47 14.87
CA ALA A 53 -18.27 -8.24 15.17
C ALA A 53 -18.53 -7.44 13.87
N GLN A 54 -19.23 -6.30 14.01
CA GLN A 54 -19.46 -5.35 12.91
C GLN A 54 -19.08 -3.93 13.33
N PHE A 55 -18.55 -3.16 12.39
CA PHE A 55 -18.16 -1.76 12.55
C PHE A 55 -18.69 -0.93 11.37
N ASN A 56 -18.66 0.39 11.52
CA ASN A 56 -19.17 1.28 10.48
C ASN A 56 -18.02 2.02 9.79
N GLU A 57 -17.75 1.66 8.55
CA GLU A 57 -16.63 2.19 7.77
C GLU A 57 -15.29 2.12 8.52
N PRO A 58 -14.89 0.92 9.04
CA PRO A 58 -13.62 0.77 9.74
C PRO A 58 -12.46 1.02 8.78
N TRP A 59 -11.35 1.61 9.27
CA TRP A 59 -10.20 1.93 8.44
C TRP A 59 -8.92 1.21 8.88
N ALA A 60 -8.66 1.15 10.17
CA ALA A 60 -7.48 0.49 10.73
C ALA A 60 -7.81 -0.30 11.99
N ILE A 61 -6.93 -1.24 12.32
CA ILE A 61 -7.02 -2.13 13.46
C ILE A 61 -5.63 -2.33 14.06
N THR A 62 -5.52 -2.28 15.39
CA THR A 62 -4.31 -2.66 16.14
C THR A 62 -4.67 -3.34 17.44
N SER A 63 -3.79 -4.23 17.93
CA SER A 63 -3.98 -4.93 19.20
C SER A 63 -3.31 -4.19 20.34
N LEU A 64 -4.00 -4.06 21.48
CA LEU A 64 -3.38 -3.72 22.75
C LEU A 64 -2.60 -4.92 23.31
N PRO A 65 -1.67 -4.70 24.25
CA PRO A 65 -0.93 -5.80 24.91
C PRO A 65 -1.82 -6.84 25.60
N ASP A 66 -3.02 -6.45 26.05
CA ASP A 66 -4.02 -7.32 26.66
C ASP A 66 -4.96 -8.01 25.66
N GLN A 67 -4.66 -7.89 24.35
CA GLN A 67 -5.37 -8.47 23.20
C GLN A 67 -6.72 -7.82 22.86
N ARG A 68 -7.14 -6.76 23.57
CA ARG A 68 -8.22 -5.91 23.07
C ARG A 68 -7.77 -5.20 21.82
N LEU A 69 -8.72 -4.79 20.98
CA LEU A 69 -8.45 -4.17 19.69
C LEU A 69 -8.88 -2.71 19.70
N LEU A 70 -8.05 -1.84 19.15
CA LEU A 70 -8.45 -0.51 18.74
C LEU A 70 -8.80 -0.55 17.26
N ILE A 71 -9.97 -0.03 16.91
CA ILE A 71 -10.48 0.03 15.54
C ILE A 71 -10.93 1.46 15.27
N THR A 72 -10.41 2.06 14.22
CA THR A 72 -10.85 3.38 13.76
C THR A 72 -12.05 3.25 12.83
N GLU A 73 -13.02 4.14 12.96
CA GLU A 73 -14.10 4.33 12.00
C GLU A 73 -13.95 5.70 11.35
N ARG A 74 -14.04 5.75 10.01
CA ARG A 74 -13.75 6.96 9.20
C ARG A 74 -14.47 8.22 9.66
N LYS A 75 -15.66 8.09 10.23
CA LYS A 75 -16.45 9.23 10.78
C LYS A 75 -15.85 9.88 12.03
N GLY A 76 -14.68 9.45 12.47
CA GLY A 76 -13.98 10.03 13.62
C GLY A 76 -14.24 9.30 14.93
N GLN A 77 -14.59 8.03 14.90
CA GLN A 77 -14.75 7.23 16.09
C GLN A 77 -13.58 6.24 16.25
N LEU A 78 -13.04 6.16 17.45
CA LEU A 78 -12.09 5.14 17.86
C LEU A 78 -12.82 4.16 18.79
N LYS A 79 -12.86 2.89 18.41
CA LYS A 79 -13.51 1.81 19.14
C LYS A 79 -12.47 1.00 19.90
N LEU A 80 -12.76 0.71 21.17
CA LEU A 80 -12.09 -0.34 21.93
C LEU A 80 -13.00 -1.57 21.92
N PHE A 81 -12.51 -2.65 21.33
CA PHE A 81 -13.22 -3.92 21.22
C PHE A 81 -12.54 -5.00 22.05
N ASP A 82 -13.30 -5.70 22.86
CA ASP A 82 -12.83 -6.86 23.61
C ASP A 82 -13.30 -8.16 22.91
N PRO A 83 -12.40 -8.94 22.30
CA PRO A 83 -12.78 -10.18 21.63
C PRO A 83 -13.36 -11.26 22.57
N LYS A 84 -13.06 -11.20 23.88
CA LYS A 84 -13.52 -12.19 24.86
C LYS A 84 -14.99 -11.95 25.23
N THR A 85 -15.33 -10.70 25.54
CA THR A 85 -16.68 -10.31 25.99
C THR A 85 -17.57 -9.84 24.82
N LYS A 86 -17.00 -9.61 23.64
CA LYS A 86 -17.65 -9.01 22.46
C LYS A 86 -18.11 -7.55 22.71
N SER A 87 -17.64 -6.91 23.78
CA SER A 87 -18.01 -5.53 24.08
C SER A 87 -17.30 -4.54 23.14
N ILE A 88 -18.02 -3.51 22.74
CA ILE A 88 -17.51 -2.39 21.95
C ILE A 88 -17.76 -1.10 22.73
N VAL A 89 -16.70 -0.34 23.02
CA VAL A 89 -16.78 0.93 23.75
C VAL A 89 -16.13 2.03 22.93
N ASN A 90 -16.71 3.22 22.94
CA ASN A 90 -16.09 4.37 22.30
C ASN A 90 -14.96 4.95 23.16
N VAL A 91 -13.81 5.18 22.56
CA VAL A 91 -12.76 5.99 23.18
C VAL A 91 -13.08 7.46 22.95
N SER A 92 -13.15 8.24 24.02
CA SER A 92 -13.48 9.67 23.97
C SER A 92 -12.23 10.55 23.71
N ALA A 93 -12.44 11.83 23.45
CA ALA A 93 -11.41 12.84 23.16
C ALA A 93 -10.55 12.53 21.91
N VAL A 94 -11.12 11.86 20.92
CA VAL A 94 -10.52 11.65 19.60
C VAL A 94 -10.49 12.99 18.85
N PRO A 95 -9.44 13.29 18.04
CA PRO A 95 -9.40 14.53 17.28
C PRO A 95 -10.60 14.68 16.33
N ALA A 96 -11.04 15.91 16.11
CA ALA A 96 -12.04 16.20 15.10
C ALA A 96 -11.46 15.93 13.69
N VAL A 97 -12.23 15.28 12.82
CA VAL A 97 -11.79 14.87 11.50
C VAL A 97 -12.61 15.49 10.39
N SER A 98 -12.01 15.72 9.23
CA SER A 98 -12.72 16.10 8.01
C SER A 98 -13.15 14.83 7.29
N TYR A 99 -14.38 14.38 7.57
CA TYR A 99 -14.98 13.22 6.90
C TYR A 99 -15.52 13.60 5.52
N GLY A 100 -15.08 12.86 4.48
CA GLY A 100 -15.54 13.04 3.09
C GLY A 100 -14.54 12.46 2.10
N GLY A 101 -15.02 12.04 0.93
CA GLY A 101 -14.19 11.37 -0.07
C GLY A 101 -13.46 10.16 0.52
N GLN A 102 -12.13 10.16 0.45
CA GLN A 102 -11.28 9.15 1.09
C GLN A 102 -10.81 9.56 2.50
N GLY A 103 -11.15 10.77 2.95
CA GLY A 103 -10.74 11.31 4.25
C GLY A 103 -11.64 10.85 5.41
N GLY A 104 -11.19 11.17 6.62
CA GLY A 104 -11.78 10.81 7.89
C GLY A 104 -10.71 10.43 8.90
N LEU A 105 -11.08 9.65 9.94
CA LEU A 105 -10.13 9.02 10.84
C LEU A 105 -9.49 7.82 10.10
N GLY A 106 -8.18 7.80 10.06
CA GLY A 106 -7.41 6.80 9.35
C GLY A 106 -6.74 5.80 10.29
N ASP A 107 -5.42 5.82 10.34
CA ASP A 107 -4.64 4.81 11.04
C ASP A 107 -4.59 5.00 12.55
N VAL A 108 -4.38 3.90 13.26
CA VAL A 108 -4.06 3.86 14.69
C VAL A 108 -2.93 2.88 14.94
N ILE A 109 -1.85 3.36 15.56
CA ILE A 109 -0.73 2.52 15.98
C ILE A 109 -0.33 2.81 17.42
N LEU A 110 0.31 1.84 18.06
CA LEU A 110 0.87 2.01 19.39
C LEU A 110 2.35 2.39 19.30
N HIS A 111 2.83 3.18 20.25
CA HIS A 111 4.26 3.37 20.47
C HIS A 111 4.92 2.02 20.81
N PRO A 112 6.16 1.71 20.38
CA PRO A 112 6.83 0.46 20.72
C PRO A 112 6.91 0.17 22.22
N ASP A 113 7.02 1.21 23.05
CA ASP A 113 7.03 1.14 24.52
C ASP A 113 5.66 1.47 25.15
N PHE A 114 4.56 1.10 24.45
CA PHE A 114 3.19 1.41 24.89
C PHE A 114 2.87 0.91 26.30
N GLN A 115 3.41 -0.22 26.69
CA GLN A 115 3.17 -0.79 28.04
C GLN A 115 3.58 0.16 29.16
N ASN A 116 4.61 0.98 28.96
CA ASN A 116 5.13 1.92 29.95
C ASN A 116 4.59 3.34 29.75
N ASN A 117 4.47 3.80 28.50
CA ASN A 117 4.18 5.20 28.19
C ASN A 117 2.72 5.46 27.77
N HIS A 118 1.97 4.42 27.40
CA HIS A 118 0.58 4.46 26.90
C HIS A 118 0.36 5.35 25.67
N TRP A 119 1.43 5.74 24.94
CA TRP A 119 1.32 6.54 23.73
C TRP A 119 0.75 5.73 22.56
N LEU A 120 -0.22 6.32 21.89
CA LEU A 120 -0.70 5.89 20.57
C LEU A 120 -0.68 7.06 19.59
N TYR A 121 -0.76 6.75 18.31
CA TYR A 121 -0.76 7.70 17.21
C TYR A 121 -2.01 7.49 16.38
N LEU A 122 -2.64 8.60 15.98
CA LEU A 122 -3.81 8.63 15.10
C LEU A 122 -3.48 9.49 13.90
N SER A 123 -3.76 8.99 12.70
CA SER A 123 -3.74 9.79 11.48
C SER A 123 -5.18 10.08 11.04
N TYR A 124 -5.41 11.26 10.50
CA TYR A 124 -6.73 11.68 10.07
C TYR A 124 -6.67 12.80 9.05
N ALA A 125 -7.73 12.94 8.26
CA ALA A 125 -7.89 14.09 7.38
C ALA A 125 -8.37 15.30 8.19
N SER A 126 -7.77 16.46 7.96
CA SER A 126 -8.15 17.72 8.56
C SER A 126 -8.30 18.82 7.52
N LYS A 127 -9.11 19.83 7.83
CA LYS A 127 -9.30 21.03 7.01
C LYS A 127 -8.38 22.13 7.51
N GLY A 128 -7.64 22.77 6.61
CA GLY A 128 -6.89 23.99 6.85
C GLY A 128 -7.46 25.15 6.06
N GLN A 129 -6.72 26.26 6.01
CA GLN A 129 -7.11 27.47 5.28
C GLN A 129 -7.21 27.20 3.78
N ASP A 130 -6.19 26.50 3.20
CA ASP A 130 -6.05 26.31 1.75
C ASP A 130 -6.66 25.01 1.25
N GLY A 131 -7.23 24.19 2.12
CA GLY A 131 -7.81 22.90 1.75
C GLY A 131 -7.69 21.83 2.82
N TYR A 132 -7.53 20.59 2.38
CA TYR A 132 -7.48 19.41 3.22
C TYR A 132 -6.11 18.75 3.18
N GLY A 133 -5.70 18.12 4.26
CA GLY A 133 -4.48 17.33 4.35
C GLY A 133 -4.59 16.30 5.47
N ALA A 134 -3.72 15.30 5.45
CA ALA A 134 -3.59 14.40 6.59
C ALA A 134 -2.83 15.08 7.72
N GLU A 135 -3.21 14.73 8.94
CA GLU A 135 -2.50 15.06 10.17
C GLU A 135 -2.22 13.79 10.97
N ILE A 136 -1.20 13.86 11.83
CA ILE A 136 -0.92 12.84 12.83
C ILE A 136 -0.92 13.50 14.19
N SER A 137 -1.72 12.95 15.10
CA SER A 137 -1.67 13.26 16.52
C SER A 137 -1.17 12.08 17.31
N ARG A 138 -0.41 12.36 18.38
CA ARG A 138 -0.16 11.37 19.43
C ARG A 138 -0.94 11.72 20.68
N ALA A 139 -1.33 10.71 21.44
CA ALA A 139 -2.07 10.84 22.68
C ALA A 139 -1.78 9.65 23.60
N LYS A 140 -2.04 9.79 24.89
CA LYS A 140 -2.05 8.66 25.79
C LYS A 140 -3.45 8.03 25.87
N LEU A 141 -3.50 6.71 25.86
CA LEU A 141 -4.74 5.98 26.09
C LEU A 141 -4.92 5.74 27.58
N ASP A 142 -5.93 6.38 28.17
CA ASP A 142 -6.32 6.19 29.56
C ASP A 142 -7.42 5.12 29.65
N LEU A 143 -7.10 4.01 30.28
CA LEU A 143 -7.98 2.86 30.55
C LEU A 143 -8.29 2.68 32.03
N SER A 144 -8.04 3.69 32.86
CA SER A 144 -8.33 3.63 34.33
C SER A 144 -9.81 3.35 34.62
N ASN A 145 -10.71 3.81 33.72
CA ASN A 145 -12.09 3.38 33.67
C ASN A 145 -12.36 2.63 32.37
N PRO A 146 -12.33 1.29 32.33
CA PRO A 146 -12.53 0.51 31.12
C PRO A 146 -13.87 0.72 30.41
N ALA A 147 -14.90 1.19 31.14
CA ALA A 147 -16.21 1.50 30.58
C ALA A 147 -16.24 2.89 29.88
N GLN A 148 -15.26 3.74 30.16
CA GLN A 148 -15.13 5.09 29.60
C GLN A 148 -13.69 5.40 29.22
N PRO A 149 -13.09 4.66 28.28
CA PRO A 149 -11.74 4.92 27.83
C PRO A 149 -11.66 6.29 27.17
N LYS A 150 -10.52 6.97 27.34
CA LYS A 150 -10.32 8.31 26.75
C LYS A 150 -8.88 8.53 26.33
N LEU A 151 -8.70 9.48 25.42
CA LEU A 151 -7.39 10.00 25.09
C LEU A 151 -7.05 11.21 25.97
N THR A 152 -5.79 11.29 26.42
CA THR A 152 -5.22 12.41 27.14
C THR A 152 -3.96 12.88 26.43
N ASP A 153 -3.44 14.05 26.80
CA ASP A 153 -2.21 14.61 26.22
C ASP A 153 -2.22 14.68 24.68
N LEU A 154 -3.40 14.86 24.08
CA LEU A 154 -3.57 14.88 22.62
C LEU A 154 -2.81 16.08 22.02
N LYS A 155 -1.90 15.77 21.09
CA LYS A 155 -1.09 16.77 20.39
C LYS A 155 -0.89 16.38 18.93
N THR A 156 -1.23 17.28 18.01
CA THR A 156 -0.84 17.15 16.60
C THR A 156 0.66 17.35 16.45
N ILE A 157 1.34 16.40 15.85
CA ILE A 157 2.80 16.35 15.71
C ILE A 157 3.26 16.46 14.25
N TRP A 158 2.41 16.15 13.29
CA TRP A 158 2.74 16.21 11.86
C TRP A 158 1.52 16.55 11.01
N GLN A 159 1.76 17.12 9.84
CA GLN A 159 0.74 17.39 8.83
C GLN A 159 1.30 17.34 7.42
N GLN A 160 0.43 17.01 6.46
CA GLN A 160 0.70 17.19 5.04
C GLN A 160 0.90 18.68 4.71
N VAL A 161 1.92 18.97 3.94
CA VAL A 161 2.28 20.33 3.48
C VAL A 161 2.57 20.28 1.97
N PRO A 162 1.88 21.10 1.19
CA PRO A 162 0.73 21.95 1.55
C PRO A 162 -0.55 21.15 1.78
N LYS A 163 -1.54 21.72 2.48
CA LYS A 163 -2.92 21.27 2.41
C LYS A 163 -3.52 21.78 1.10
N VAL A 164 -4.30 20.94 0.42
CA VAL A 164 -4.80 21.22 -0.94
C VAL A 164 -6.29 20.92 -1.09
N SER A 165 -6.92 21.45 -2.12
CA SER A 165 -8.30 21.14 -2.45
C SER A 165 -8.51 19.66 -2.77
N GLY A 166 -9.73 19.15 -2.61
CA GLY A 166 -10.10 17.76 -2.84
C GLY A 166 -9.87 16.87 -1.61
N GLN A 167 -10.47 15.67 -1.64
CA GLN A 167 -10.51 14.75 -0.51
C GLN A 167 -10.14 13.33 -0.92
N GLY A 168 -9.09 13.19 -1.72
CA GLY A 168 -8.53 11.90 -2.14
C GLY A 168 -7.04 11.77 -1.86
N HIS A 169 -6.51 10.57 -2.01
CA HIS A 169 -5.11 10.18 -1.93
C HIS A 169 -4.37 10.77 -0.72
N TYR A 170 -4.87 10.53 0.48
CA TYR A 170 -4.22 11.00 1.71
C TYR A 170 -2.99 10.14 2.07
N GLY A 171 -2.98 8.84 1.69
CA GLY A 171 -2.02 7.89 2.22
C GLY A 171 -2.25 7.69 3.72
N HIS A 172 -1.44 8.35 4.52
CA HIS A 172 -1.42 8.47 5.98
C HIS A 172 -1.42 7.16 6.79
N ARG A 173 -0.86 6.09 6.20
CA ARG A 173 -0.52 4.88 6.93
C ARG A 173 0.72 5.14 7.78
N MET A 174 0.75 4.56 8.97
CA MET A 174 1.85 4.74 9.93
C MET A 174 2.36 3.39 10.42
N MET A 175 3.64 3.35 10.78
CA MET A 175 4.20 2.25 11.56
C MET A 175 5.51 2.66 12.22
N PHE A 176 5.90 1.98 13.30
CA PHE A 176 7.25 2.04 13.80
C PHE A 176 8.11 0.99 13.11
N GLY A 177 9.26 1.42 12.62
CA GLY A 177 10.26 0.52 12.02
C GLY A 177 11.10 -0.21 13.06
N PRO A 178 11.90 -1.20 12.64
CA PRO A 178 12.85 -1.90 13.53
C PRO A 178 13.93 -0.99 14.10
N ASP A 179 14.11 0.19 13.50
CA ASP A 179 14.99 1.28 13.95
C ASP A 179 14.34 2.17 15.04
N GLY A 180 13.12 1.87 15.47
CA GLY A 180 12.34 2.64 16.43
C GLY A 180 11.85 4.00 15.89
N LYS A 181 11.90 4.22 14.56
CA LYS A 181 11.44 5.46 13.93
C LYS A 181 10.01 5.35 13.45
N LEU A 182 9.31 6.48 13.43
CA LEU A 182 7.96 6.59 12.87
C LEU A 182 8.05 6.73 11.35
N TRP A 183 7.50 5.77 10.63
CA TRP A 183 7.37 5.79 9.19
C TRP A 183 5.95 6.16 8.79
N VAL A 184 5.84 7.04 7.80
CA VAL A 184 4.56 7.61 7.37
C VAL A 184 4.48 7.56 5.85
N SER A 185 3.39 7.04 5.32
CA SER A 185 3.07 7.22 3.91
C SER A 185 2.26 8.50 3.72
N SER A 186 2.53 9.23 2.66
CA SER A 186 1.83 10.46 2.32
C SER A 186 1.44 10.45 0.85
N GLY A 187 0.15 10.44 0.56
CA GLY A 187 -0.37 10.44 -0.81
C GLY A 187 -0.26 11.81 -1.47
N GLU A 188 -0.25 11.84 -2.81
CA GLU A 188 -0.07 13.06 -3.61
C GLU A 188 -1.32 13.95 -3.70
N ARG A 189 -2.43 13.54 -3.07
CA ARG A 189 -3.68 14.31 -2.93
C ARG A 189 -4.39 14.58 -4.26
N GLN A 190 -4.21 13.71 -5.27
CA GLN A 190 -4.75 13.86 -6.65
C GLN A 190 -4.26 15.14 -7.34
N LYS A 191 -2.99 15.53 -7.07
CA LYS A 191 -2.36 16.74 -7.61
C LYS A 191 -1.21 16.44 -8.57
N PHE A 192 -0.82 15.18 -8.72
CA PHE A 192 0.26 14.72 -9.60
C PHE A 192 1.64 15.29 -9.21
N ASP A 193 1.97 16.50 -9.63
CA ASP A 193 3.28 17.14 -9.52
C ASP A 193 3.88 17.16 -8.11
N PRO A 194 3.12 17.32 -7.01
CA PRO A 194 3.69 17.29 -5.66
C PRO A 194 4.44 16.01 -5.33
N ALA A 195 4.16 14.87 -6.01
CA ALA A 195 4.91 13.64 -5.83
C ALA A 195 6.40 13.80 -6.18
N GLN A 196 6.74 14.70 -7.10
CA GLN A 196 8.11 15.03 -7.51
C GLN A 196 8.67 16.29 -6.81
N ASP A 197 7.82 17.11 -6.19
CA ASP A 197 8.24 18.34 -5.53
C ASP A 197 8.88 18.04 -4.17
N MET A 198 10.15 18.40 -4.01
CA MET A 198 10.91 18.20 -2.77
C MET A 198 10.50 19.19 -1.67
N GLN A 199 9.84 20.31 -1.99
CA GLN A 199 9.31 21.25 -1.02
C GLN A 199 7.94 20.85 -0.46
N SER A 200 7.45 19.68 -0.85
CA SER A 200 6.18 19.08 -0.45
C SER A 200 6.42 17.69 0.16
N ASN A 201 5.68 17.35 1.21
CA ASN A 201 5.66 15.98 1.72
C ASN A 201 4.50 15.14 1.14
N LEU A 202 3.86 15.61 0.07
CA LEU A 202 2.84 14.87 -0.67
C LEU A 202 3.49 13.89 -1.66
N GLY A 203 2.97 12.67 -1.78
CA GLY A 203 3.53 11.63 -2.64
C GLY A 203 4.88 11.11 -2.16
N LYS A 204 5.02 10.88 -0.86
CA LYS A 204 6.29 10.51 -0.20
C LYS A 204 6.11 9.34 0.77
N VAL A 205 7.21 8.64 1.02
CA VAL A 205 7.42 7.89 2.25
C VAL A 205 8.37 8.69 3.14
N LEU A 206 7.98 8.88 4.38
CA LEU A 206 8.68 9.72 5.36
C LEU A 206 9.24 8.86 6.50
N ARG A 207 10.39 9.28 7.06
CA ARG A 207 10.98 8.68 8.25
C ARG A 207 11.27 9.74 9.29
N LEU A 208 10.65 9.61 10.45
CA LEU A 208 10.56 10.62 11.50
C LEU A 208 10.96 10.04 12.86
N ASN A 209 11.34 10.88 13.79
CA ASN A 209 11.35 10.50 15.20
C ASN A 209 9.91 10.36 15.72
N ASP A 210 9.73 9.83 16.91
CA ASP A 210 8.41 9.61 17.55
C ASP A 210 7.61 10.90 17.81
N ASP A 211 8.30 12.05 17.82
CA ASP A 211 7.72 13.40 17.92
C ASP A 211 7.52 14.08 16.55
N ALA A 212 7.72 13.33 15.47
CA ALA A 212 7.67 13.75 14.07
C ALA A 212 8.76 14.73 13.62
N THR A 213 9.82 14.93 14.39
CA THR A 213 11.01 15.63 13.90
C THR A 213 11.78 14.78 12.89
N PRO A 214 12.48 15.40 11.90
CA PRO A 214 13.28 14.66 10.93
C PRO A 214 14.42 13.86 11.58
N VAL A 215 14.73 12.69 11.04
CA VAL A 215 15.83 11.84 11.53
C VAL A 215 17.16 12.27 10.91
N LYS A 216 18.22 12.36 11.70
CA LYS A 216 19.53 12.93 11.30
C LYS A 216 20.21 12.24 10.12
N ASP A 217 19.91 10.97 9.86
CA ASP A 217 20.48 10.18 8.76
C ASP A 217 19.51 9.98 7.57
N ASN A 218 18.43 10.77 7.52
CA ASN A 218 17.56 10.80 6.33
C ASN A 218 18.34 11.28 5.09
N PRO A 219 17.99 10.80 3.88
CA PRO A 219 18.76 11.09 2.66
C PRO A 219 18.88 12.57 2.34
N PHE A 220 17.88 13.37 2.69
CA PHE A 220 17.79 14.78 2.33
C PHE A 220 17.84 15.71 3.54
N ILE A 221 18.36 15.26 4.67
CA ILE A 221 18.37 16.00 5.95
C ILE A 221 19.02 17.39 5.85
N GLN A 222 20.04 17.54 5.01
CA GLN A 222 20.77 18.79 4.85
C GLN A 222 19.96 19.90 4.16
N GLN A 223 18.87 19.54 3.50
CA GLN A 223 18.01 20.50 2.82
C GLN A 223 17.00 21.18 3.77
N GLY A 224 16.82 20.65 4.98
CA GLY A 224 15.92 21.21 5.98
C GLY A 224 14.43 21.13 5.61
N GLY A 225 13.58 21.79 6.41
CA GLY A 225 12.15 21.88 6.17
C GLY A 225 11.45 20.53 5.98
N VAL A 226 10.47 20.49 5.10
CA VAL A 226 9.74 19.23 4.78
C VAL A 226 10.61 18.23 4.04
N THR A 227 11.59 18.70 3.27
CA THR A 227 12.53 17.85 2.52
C THR A 227 13.32 16.92 3.43
N ALA A 228 13.69 17.41 4.62
CA ALA A 228 14.40 16.63 5.63
C ALA A 228 13.63 15.42 6.17
N GLN A 229 12.31 15.37 5.98
CA GLN A 229 11.45 14.28 6.41
C GLN A 229 11.46 13.10 5.41
N ILE A 230 11.80 13.37 4.14
CA ILE A 230 11.61 12.47 3.00
C ILE A 230 12.61 11.32 3.05
N TRP A 231 12.10 10.09 2.91
CA TRP A 231 12.88 8.88 2.70
C TRP A 231 12.89 8.45 1.23
N SER A 232 11.72 8.46 0.57
CA SER A 232 11.55 8.23 -0.87
C SER A 232 10.43 9.10 -1.43
N LEU A 233 10.40 9.30 -2.75
CA LEU A 233 9.48 10.18 -3.44
C LEU A 233 8.89 9.53 -4.70
N GLY A 234 7.97 10.23 -5.37
CA GLY A 234 7.35 9.70 -6.58
C GLY A 234 6.28 8.65 -6.32
N HIS A 235 5.59 8.75 -5.19
CA HIS A 235 4.48 7.88 -4.82
C HIS A 235 3.13 8.53 -5.12
N ARG A 236 2.15 7.68 -5.49
CA ARG A 236 0.79 8.15 -5.75
C ARG A 236 -0.08 8.12 -4.49
N ASN A 237 -0.47 6.95 -4.05
CA ASN A 237 -1.36 6.78 -2.89
C ASN A 237 -1.01 5.50 -2.12
N PRO A 238 0.07 5.52 -1.35
CA PRO A 238 0.52 4.37 -0.58
C PRO A 238 -0.38 4.14 0.63
N LEU A 239 -1.05 2.97 0.67
CA LEU A 239 -2.08 2.62 1.66
C LEU A 239 -1.71 1.41 2.54
N GLY A 240 -0.59 0.74 2.28
CA GLY A 240 -0.09 -0.32 3.13
C GLY A 240 1.42 -0.28 3.23
N MET A 241 1.94 -0.46 4.44
CA MET A 241 3.39 -0.51 4.72
C MET A 241 3.66 -1.67 5.68
N ALA A 242 4.77 -2.38 5.45
CA ALA A 242 5.26 -3.42 6.36
C ALA A 242 6.77 -3.61 6.22
N PHE A 243 7.46 -3.88 7.33
CA PHE A 243 8.82 -4.36 7.31
C PHE A 243 8.85 -5.87 7.25
N ASP A 244 9.74 -6.42 6.41
CA ASP A 244 10.04 -7.84 6.46
C ASP A 244 11.02 -8.16 7.62
N PRO A 245 11.20 -9.46 7.97
CA PRO A 245 12.12 -9.85 9.03
C PRO A 245 13.58 -9.45 8.81
N GLN A 246 13.95 -9.09 7.58
CA GLN A 246 15.28 -8.59 7.22
C GLN A 246 15.40 -7.06 7.41
N GLY A 247 14.31 -6.39 7.80
CA GLY A 247 14.27 -4.95 8.01
C GLY A 247 14.07 -4.14 6.72
N GLN A 248 13.66 -4.78 5.62
CA GLN A 248 13.31 -4.10 4.38
C GLN A 248 11.86 -3.60 4.43
N LEU A 249 11.65 -2.31 4.17
CA LEU A 249 10.32 -1.74 4.05
C LEU A 249 9.70 -2.05 2.69
N TRP A 250 8.47 -2.53 2.73
CA TRP A 250 7.60 -2.76 1.58
C TRP A 250 6.39 -1.84 1.66
N VAL A 251 5.95 -1.35 0.51
CA VAL A 251 4.79 -0.46 0.39
C VAL A 251 3.90 -0.92 -0.75
N VAL A 252 2.59 -0.98 -0.51
CA VAL A 252 1.60 -1.13 -1.57
C VAL A 252 0.89 0.18 -1.82
N GLU A 253 0.71 0.52 -3.08
CA GLU A 253 0.03 1.73 -3.48
C GLU A 253 -0.92 1.55 -4.66
N MET A 254 -1.94 2.41 -4.69
CA MET A 254 -2.90 2.44 -5.79
C MET A 254 -2.32 3.18 -6.98
N GLY A 255 -2.26 2.50 -8.11
CA GLY A 255 -2.03 3.09 -9.42
C GLY A 255 -3.23 3.90 -9.92
N PRO A 256 -3.12 4.50 -11.11
CA PRO A 256 -4.26 5.13 -11.78
C PRO A 256 -5.21 4.08 -12.40
N LYS A 257 -5.45 4.10 -13.70
CA LYS A 257 -6.22 3.07 -14.38
C LYS A 257 -5.30 1.88 -14.71
N GLY A 258 -5.16 0.92 -13.79
CA GLY A 258 -4.13 -0.12 -13.82
C GLY A 258 -2.92 0.23 -12.96
N GLY A 259 -1.93 -0.66 -12.91
CA GLY A 259 -0.63 -0.42 -12.30
C GLY A 259 -0.66 -0.16 -10.81
N ASP A 260 -1.49 -0.86 -10.03
CA ASP A 260 -1.31 -0.92 -8.58
C ASP A 260 0.02 -1.59 -8.28
N GLU A 261 0.75 -1.17 -7.26
CA GLU A 261 2.16 -1.51 -7.09
C GLU A 261 2.47 -2.12 -5.72
N LEU A 262 3.43 -3.05 -5.70
CA LEU A 262 4.18 -3.41 -4.50
C LEU A 262 5.63 -2.97 -4.69
N ASN A 263 6.04 -2.03 -3.87
CA ASN A 263 7.32 -1.37 -3.92
C ASN A 263 8.24 -1.82 -2.78
N ARG A 264 9.48 -2.19 -3.11
CA ARG A 264 10.57 -2.35 -2.18
C ARG A 264 11.22 -0.99 -1.95
N ILE A 265 11.04 -0.41 -0.77
CA ILE A 265 11.45 0.98 -0.51
C ILE A 265 12.95 1.09 -0.25
N VAL A 266 13.62 1.93 -1.02
CA VAL A 266 15.05 2.20 -0.96
C VAL A 266 15.27 3.66 -0.58
N LYS A 267 16.29 3.92 0.25
CA LYS A 267 16.65 5.25 0.74
C LYS A 267 17.01 6.19 -0.41
N GLY A 268 16.31 7.32 -0.51
CA GLY A 268 16.58 8.39 -1.48
C GLY A 268 16.02 8.14 -2.89
N GLU A 269 15.42 6.98 -3.15
CA GLU A 269 14.92 6.62 -4.48
C GLU A 269 13.63 7.34 -4.86
N ASN A 270 13.46 7.54 -6.16
CA ASN A 270 12.29 8.12 -6.80
C ASN A 270 11.52 7.02 -7.55
N TYR A 271 10.24 6.82 -7.20
CA TYR A 271 9.35 5.80 -7.80
C TYR A 271 8.57 6.32 -9.02
N GLY A 272 8.83 7.54 -9.43
CA GLY A 272 8.52 8.08 -10.75
C GLY A 272 7.15 8.70 -10.94
N TYR A 273 6.14 8.41 -10.10
CA TYR A 273 4.82 9.02 -10.28
C TYR A 273 4.88 10.56 -10.18
N PRO A 274 4.24 11.34 -11.04
CA PRO A 274 3.33 10.97 -12.14
C PRO A 274 4.02 10.86 -13.51
N ILE A 275 5.36 10.90 -13.58
CA ILE A 275 6.13 10.90 -14.85
C ILE A 275 6.04 9.51 -15.49
N VAL A 276 6.10 8.45 -14.65
CA VAL A 276 5.92 7.06 -15.05
C VAL A 276 4.89 6.36 -14.19
N SER A 277 4.22 5.36 -14.74
CA SER A 277 3.33 4.41 -14.06
C SER A 277 3.01 3.26 -15.01
N ASN A 278 2.87 2.02 -14.50
CA ASN A 278 2.39 0.88 -15.30
C ASN A 278 0.85 0.90 -15.48
N GLY A 279 0.21 2.03 -15.21
CA GLY A 279 -1.22 2.28 -15.45
C GLY A 279 -1.44 3.65 -16.09
N ASP A 280 -2.54 3.80 -16.81
CA ASP A 280 -2.89 4.98 -17.59
C ASP A 280 -3.71 6.00 -16.79
N HIS A 281 -3.79 7.22 -17.29
CA HIS A 281 -4.75 8.21 -16.78
C HIS A 281 -6.20 7.72 -16.90
N TYR A 282 -7.06 8.12 -15.99
CA TYR A 282 -8.50 7.81 -16.08
C TYR A 282 -9.17 8.39 -17.35
N SER A 283 -8.57 9.41 -17.95
CA SER A 283 -8.98 9.97 -19.26
C SER A 283 -8.68 9.03 -20.42
N GLY A 284 -7.87 8.00 -20.23
CA GLY A 284 -7.37 7.09 -21.25
C GLY A 284 -6.09 7.55 -21.94
N LEU A 285 -5.52 8.68 -21.53
CA LEU A 285 -4.18 9.09 -21.99
C LEU A 285 -3.13 8.20 -21.33
N PRO A 286 -2.10 7.75 -22.08
CA PRO A 286 -1.05 6.90 -21.52
C PRO A 286 -0.16 7.70 -20.56
N ILE A 287 0.36 7.01 -19.56
CA ILE A 287 1.52 7.41 -18.78
C ILE A 287 2.67 6.50 -19.22
N PRO A 288 3.89 7.00 -19.45
CA PRO A 288 5.02 6.15 -19.78
C PRO A 288 5.23 5.04 -18.73
N ASP A 289 5.46 3.80 -19.19
CA ASP A 289 5.77 2.68 -18.30
C ASP A 289 7.17 2.79 -17.70
N HIS A 290 7.40 2.21 -16.53
CA HIS A 290 8.70 2.21 -15.83
C HIS A 290 9.86 1.68 -16.69
N HIS A 291 9.61 0.67 -17.56
CA HIS A 291 10.67 0.12 -18.40
C HIS A 291 11.22 1.11 -19.42
N THR A 292 10.51 2.19 -19.72
CA THR A 292 10.94 3.27 -20.64
C THR A 292 11.78 4.35 -19.94
N HIS A 293 11.81 4.34 -18.60
CA HIS A 293 12.46 5.34 -17.74
C HIS A 293 13.25 4.69 -16.61
N PRO A 294 14.41 4.08 -16.91
CA PRO A 294 15.20 3.31 -15.95
C PRO A 294 15.82 4.16 -14.82
N GLU A 295 15.75 5.49 -14.91
CA GLU A 295 16.14 6.42 -13.85
C GLU A 295 15.19 6.40 -12.64
N PHE A 296 13.97 5.89 -12.81
CA PHE A 296 13.02 5.71 -11.73
C PHE A 296 13.02 4.26 -11.21
N LYS A 297 12.80 4.10 -9.92
CA LYS A 297 12.72 2.80 -9.29
C LYS A 297 11.41 2.11 -9.66
N ALA A 298 11.48 1.05 -10.45
CA ALA A 298 10.30 0.25 -10.81
C ALA A 298 9.78 -0.55 -9.62
N PRO A 299 8.46 -0.85 -9.57
CA PRO A 299 7.87 -1.76 -8.59
C PRO A 299 8.42 -3.18 -8.77
N GLU A 300 8.39 -3.96 -7.68
CA GLU A 300 8.74 -5.38 -7.72
C GLU A 300 7.62 -6.25 -8.34
N ILE A 301 6.38 -5.78 -8.25
CA ILE A 301 5.20 -6.35 -8.91
C ILE A 301 4.15 -5.26 -9.09
N ASP A 302 3.45 -5.28 -10.20
CA ASP A 302 2.28 -4.46 -10.47
C ASP A 302 1.06 -5.29 -10.88
N TRP A 303 -0.12 -4.70 -10.75
CA TRP A 303 -1.40 -5.34 -11.07
C TRP A 303 -2.23 -4.53 -12.07
N THR A 304 -2.48 -5.14 -13.23
CA THR A 304 -3.47 -4.69 -14.20
C THR A 304 -4.27 -5.92 -14.64
N PRO A 305 -5.58 -6.02 -14.30
CA PRO A 305 -6.41 -5.01 -13.64
C PRO A 305 -6.04 -4.77 -12.17
N VAL A 306 -6.41 -3.60 -11.65
CA VAL A 306 -6.14 -3.16 -10.28
C VAL A 306 -6.71 -4.11 -9.21
N ILE A 307 -6.01 -4.25 -8.10
CA ILE A 307 -6.50 -4.91 -6.88
C ILE A 307 -7.04 -3.90 -5.85
N SER A 308 -6.72 -2.60 -6.03
CA SER A 308 -6.98 -1.49 -5.10
C SER A 308 -6.49 -1.81 -3.70
N PRO A 309 -5.15 -1.89 -3.48
CA PRO A 309 -4.58 -2.28 -2.20
C PRO A 309 -4.94 -1.27 -1.11
N SER A 310 -5.28 -1.75 0.08
CA SER A 310 -5.72 -0.94 1.22
C SER A 310 -4.85 -1.12 2.46
N SER A 311 -4.17 -2.23 2.55
CA SER A 311 -3.33 -2.61 3.68
C SER A 311 -2.28 -3.63 3.25
N LEU A 312 -1.21 -3.69 4.02
CA LEU A 312 -0.13 -4.65 3.86
C LEU A 312 0.29 -5.15 5.24
N MET A 313 0.46 -6.45 5.36
CA MET A 313 1.16 -7.07 6.49
C MET A 313 2.09 -8.16 5.97
N ILE A 314 3.20 -8.40 6.65
CA ILE A 314 4.06 -9.56 6.40
C ILE A 314 3.80 -10.54 7.53
N TYR A 315 3.36 -11.73 7.16
CA TYR A 315 2.97 -12.74 8.14
C TYR A 315 4.20 -13.40 8.78
N THR A 316 4.26 -13.34 10.11
CA THR A 316 5.35 -13.92 10.93
C THR A 316 4.84 -14.95 11.94
N GLY A 317 3.51 -15.19 11.98
CA GLY A 317 2.89 -16.16 12.89
C GLY A 317 3.17 -17.60 12.48
N ASN A 318 2.69 -18.52 13.30
CA ASN A 318 2.90 -19.97 13.12
C ASN A 318 1.65 -20.76 12.71
N GLN A 319 0.46 -20.12 12.69
CA GLN A 319 -0.77 -20.82 12.29
C GLN A 319 -0.82 -21.13 10.79
N PHE A 320 -0.15 -20.34 9.97
CA PHE A 320 -0.18 -20.47 8.52
C PHE A 320 1.24 -20.63 7.94
N PRO A 321 1.83 -21.84 8.01
CA PRO A 321 3.22 -22.08 7.61
C PRO A 321 3.51 -21.68 6.16
N LEU A 322 2.55 -21.85 5.24
CA LEU A 322 2.74 -21.48 3.84
C LEU A 322 2.72 -19.96 3.59
N TRP A 323 2.27 -19.18 4.56
CA TRP A 323 2.26 -17.71 4.48
C TRP A 323 3.40 -17.05 5.26
N GLN A 324 4.21 -17.83 5.98
CA GLN A 324 5.35 -17.24 6.71
C GLN A 324 6.26 -16.44 5.78
N GLN A 325 6.62 -15.24 6.22
CA GLN A 325 7.44 -14.24 5.51
C GLN A 325 6.86 -13.80 4.15
N LYS A 326 5.58 -14.07 3.90
CA LYS A 326 4.89 -13.56 2.72
C LYS A 326 4.10 -12.29 3.05
N ALA A 327 3.99 -11.42 2.05
CA ALA A 327 3.12 -10.26 2.15
C ALA A 327 1.67 -10.70 1.93
N LEU A 328 0.78 -10.22 2.81
CA LEU A 328 -0.67 -10.32 2.69
C LEU A 328 -1.21 -8.91 2.45
N ILE A 329 -1.92 -8.73 1.34
CA ILE A 329 -2.44 -7.43 0.89
C ILE A 329 -3.96 -7.49 0.88
N GLY A 330 -4.60 -6.56 1.58
CA GLY A 330 -6.05 -6.38 1.49
C GLY A 330 -6.40 -5.64 0.21
N GLY A 331 -7.24 -6.25 -0.62
CA GLY A 331 -7.70 -5.65 -1.87
C GLY A 331 -9.15 -5.18 -1.79
N LEU A 332 -9.41 -3.96 -2.25
CA LEU A 332 -10.77 -3.39 -2.25
C LEU A 332 -11.54 -3.82 -3.49
N SER A 333 -11.01 -3.53 -4.69
CA SER A 333 -11.69 -3.89 -5.94
C SER A 333 -11.60 -5.39 -6.27
N SER A 334 -10.53 -6.04 -5.84
CA SER A 334 -10.37 -7.47 -6.01
C SER A 334 -11.17 -8.31 -5.02
N GLU A 335 -11.75 -7.69 -3.98
CA GLU A 335 -12.52 -8.35 -2.91
C GLU A 335 -11.80 -9.58 -2.32
N ALA A 336 -10.48 -9.46 -2.17
CA ALA A 336 -9.60 -10.58 -1.86
C ALA A 336 -8.48 -10.19 -0.88
N ILE A 337 -7.85 -11.21 -0.29
CA ILE A 337 -6.52 -11.09 0.29
C ILE A 337 -5.52 -11.69 -0.69
N ILE A 338 -4.57 -10.90 -1.12
CA ILE A 338 -3.52 -11.29 -2.07
C ILE A 338 -2.27 -11.70 -1.28
N VAL A 339 -1.74 -12.89 -1.55
CA VAL A 339 -0.52 -13.41 -0.90
C VAL A 339 0.62 -13.34 -1.90
N VAL A 340 1.68 -12.61 -1.53
CA VAL A 340 2.84 -12.39 -2.38
C VAL A 340 4.09 -13.01 -1.74
N ASP A 341 4.85 -13.77 -2.51
CA ASP A 341 6.14 -14.30 -2.12
C ASP A 341 7.24 -13.27 -2.41
N LEU A 342 7.69 -12.59 -1.36
CA LEU A 342 8.72 -11.55 -1.43
C LEU A 342 10.14 -12.12 -1.70
N ASN A 343 10.34 -13.41 -1.43
CA ASN A 343 11.62 -14.10 -1.63
C ASN A 343 11.72 -14.77 -3.01
N ALA A 344 10.62 -14.85 -3.76
CA ALA A 344 10.64 -15.34 -5.12
C ALA A 344 11.41 -14.37 -6.05
N LYS A 345 12.01 -14.93 -7.10
CA LYS A 345 12.72 -14.16 -8.12
C LYS A 345 12.15 -14.54 -9.49
N PRO A 346 11.35 -13.66 -10.11
CA PRO A 346 10.85 -12.37 -9.58
C PRO A 346 9.88 -12.53 -8.41
N VAL A 347 9.66 -11.44 -7.63
CA VAL A 347 8.58 -11.33 -6.64
C VAL A 347 7.24 -11.61 -7.33
N ARG A 348 6.35 -12.39 -6.70
CA ARG A 348 5.11 -12.82 -7.37
C ARG A 348 3.97 -13.11 -6.42
N GLU A 349 2.75 -12.91 -6.90
CA GLU A 349 1.55 -13.44 -6.27
C GLU A 349 1.56 -14.97 -6.29
N VAL A 350 1.25 -15.60 -5.14
CA VAL A 350 1.25 -17.07 -4.99
C VAL A 350 -0.09 -17.63 -4.56
N GLN A 351 -0.98 -16.79 -4.04
CA GLN A 351 -2.35 -17.16 -3.67
C GLN A 351 -3.24 -15.93 -3.64
N ARG A 352 -4.50 -16.09 -3.99
CA ARG A 352 -5.54 -15.10 -3.81
C ARG A 352 -6.71 -15.73 -3.06
N LEU A 353 -7.06 -15.17 -1.90
CA LEU A 353 -8.18 -15.61 -1.08
C LEU A 353 -9.39 -14.74 -1.43
N ASP A 354 -10.34 -15.32 -2.12
CA ASP A 354 -11.60 -14.64 -2.45
C ASP A 354 -12.43 -14.47 -1.17
N MET A 355 -12.60 -13.24 -0.74
CA MET A 355 -13.33 -12.85 0.47
C MET A 355 -14.77 -12.43 0.18
N LYS A 356 -15.14 -12.25 -1.09
CA LYS A 356 -16.46 -11.79 -1.56
C LYS A 356 -16.84 -10.40 -1.01
N GLN A 357 -15.88 -9.68 -0.48
CA GLN A 357 -16.04 -8.36 0.12
C GLN A 357 -14.73 -7.57 0.00
N ARG A 358 -14.85 -6.27 -0.07
CA ARG A 358 -13.73 -5.35 -0.04
C ARG A 358 -12.99 -5.49 1.30
N ILE A 359 -11.70 -5.71 1.25
CA ILE A 359 -10.87 -5.85 2.46
C ILE A 359 -10.13 -4.55 2.72
N ARG A 360 -10.35 -3.97 3.91
CA ARG A 360 -9.77 -2.67 4.31
C ARG A 360 -8.50 -2.82 5.15
N GLY A 361 -8.43 -3.77 6.05
CA GLY A 361 -7.32 -3.90 6.96
C GLY A 361 -7.03 -5.34 7.36
N LEU A 362 -5.75 -5.59 7.61
CA LEU A 362 -5.22 -6.87 8.06
C LEU A 362 -4.36 -6.63 9.31
N HIS A 363 -4.47 -7.50 10.31
CA HIS A 363 -3.65 -7.41 11.50
C HIS A 363 -3.38 -8.82 12.06
N GLN A 364 -2.13 -9.16 12.29
CA GLN A 364 -1.74 -10.42 12.90
C GLN A 364 -1.98 -10.38 14.42
N ALA A 365 -2.76 -11.31 14.92
CA ALA A 365 -2.95 -11.48 16.36
C ALA A 365 -1.75 -12.20 17.00
N GLN A 366 -1.61 -12.07 18.33
CA GLN A 366 -0.53 -12.69 19.07
C GLN A 366 -0.53 -14.22 18.97
N ASP A 367 -1.71 -14.84 18.82
CA ASP A 367 -1.86 -16.29 18.63
C ASP A 367 -1.53 -16.77 17.21
N GLY A 368 -1.11 -15.87 16.33
CA GLY A 368 -0.82 -16.13 14.91
C GLY A 368 -2.04 -16.19 14.01
N SER A 369 -3.26 -16.00 14.51
CA SER A 369 -4.44 -15.78 13.69
C SER A 369 -4.39 -14.39 13.04
N ILE A 370 -5.27 -14.16 12.06
CA ILE A 370 -5.31 -12.87 11.35
C ILE A 370 -6.68 -12.23 11.55
N TRP A 371 -6.67 -11.01 12.06
CA TRP A 371 -7.83 -10.14 12.05
C TRP A 371 -7.97 -9.48 10.69
N VAL A 372 -9.17 -9.48 10.15
CA VAL A 372 -9.51 -8.87 8.86
C VAL A 372 -10.70 -7.95 9.07
N ILE A 373 -10.59 -6.69 8.65
CA ILE A 373 -11.72 -5.78 8.58
C ILE A 373 -12.15 -5.58 7.12
N GLU A 374 -13.45 -5.78 6.88
CA GLU A 374 -14.08 -5.44 5.60
C GLU A 374 -14.16 -3.92 5.44
N ASP A 375 -14.51 -3.44 4.23
CA ASP A 375 -14.71 -2.02 3.93
C ASP A 375 -16.20 -1.67 3.84
N GLY A 376 -16.55 -0.45 4.22
CA GLY A 376 -17.89 0.11 4.05
C GLY A 376 -18.77 0.07 5.30
N PRO A 377 -20.06 0.43 5.16
CA PRO A 377 -21.02 0.42 6.25
C PRO A 377 -21.34 -1.04 6.66
N LYS A 378 -21.49 -1.27 7.98
CA LYS A 378 -21.74 -2.60 8.54
C LYS A 378 -20.67 -3.64 8.17
N ALA A 379 -19.43 -3.18 7.99
CA ALA A 379 -18.28 -4.01 7.68
C ALA A 379 -18.00 -5.00 8.82
N LYS A 380 -17.70 -6.24 8.47
CA LYS A 380 -17.40 -7.28 9.46
C LYS A 380 -15.96 -7.20 9.93
N LEU A 381 -15.77 -7.52 11.20
CA LEU A 381 -14.50 -7.97 11.73
C LEU A 381 -14.49 -9.49 11.64
N LEU A 382 -13.55 -10.03 10.88
CA LEU A 382 -13.36 -11.46 10.70
C LEU A 382 -12.08 -11.90 11.43
N LYS A 383 -12.07 -13.16 11.86
CA LYS A 383 -10.87 -13.85 12.34
C LYS A 383 -10.57 -15.03 11.42
N LEU A 384 -9.37 -15.04 10.84
CA LEU A 384 -8.83 -16.18 10.13
C LEU A 384 -7.97 -17.00 11.07
N SER A 385 -8.23 -18.29 11.17
CA SER A 385 -7.45 -19.27 11.95
C SER A 385 -7.18 -20.53 11.14
N ALA A 386 -6.13 -21.28 11.48
CA ALA A 386 -5.87 -22.58 10.88
C ALA A 386 -7.05 -23.53 11.07
N LYS A 387 -7.24 -24.45 10.10
CA LYS A 387 -8.18 -25.57 10.22
C LYS A 387 -7.60 -26.67 11.06
#